data_44760a5e9a6d99ece46be19575707429
#
_entry.id   44760a5e9a6d99ece46be19575707429
#
_cell.length_a   1.000
_cell.length_b   1.000
_cell.length_c   1.000
_cell.angle_alpha   90.00
_cell.angle_beta   90.00
_cell.angle_gamma   90.00
#
_symmetry.space_group_name_H-M   'P 1'
#
loop_
_entity.id
_entity.type
_entity.pdbx_description
1 polymer ?
#
loop_
_entity_poly.entity_id
_entity_poly.type
_entity_poly.pdbx_seq_one_letter_code
_entity_poly.pdbx_strand_id
1 'polypeptide(L)'
;DSSRPIAARAHKAHALRAAGSAEGSRKNRRNEARQVSQQKRAALVESTRIFGTGLRGENRGGTGRHSKAGAPRICAILSLTPDVNEWDVVRALERDGEALGVCPMAGKSADEAMAQRVPICELDATRFRQAVQFLPMPYGALLPAMDACRCADFVILLLSAETSIEPGSWGELCLRSLQAHGMPQILAVVPSLGIRPDSKKKKNEEQSVRKSLLSFVQYFCPDTNKVHVLDEAASRSVLVRTLV
;
A
#
# COMPACT_ATOMS: atom_id res chain seq x y z
N ASP A 1 -46.36 -54.25 -34.13
CA ASP A 1 -45.11 -54.71 -33.51
C ASP A 1 -44.17 -53.53 -33.21
N SER A 2 -44.27 -53.05 -32.05
CA SER A 2 -43.46 -51.93 -31.60
C SER A 2 -42.80 -52.30 -30.25
N SER A 3 -41.75 -53.09 -30.35
CA SER A 3 -40.90 -53.40 -29.19
C SER A 3 -39.57 -52.63 -29.34
N ARG A 4 -39.57 -51.38 -28.90
CA ARG A 4 -38.31 -50.68 -28.61
C ARG A 4 -37.70 -51.25 -27.31
N PRO A 5 -36.45 -51.62 -27.29
CA PRO A 5 -35.84 -52.29 -26.14
C PRO A 5 -35.83 -51.39 -24.93
N ILE A 6 -36.34 -51.88 -23.84
CA ILE A 6 -36.40 -51.22 -22.52
C ILE A 6 -35.02 -50.76 -22.03
N ALA A 7 -33.95 -51.43 -22.47
CA ALA A 7 -32.56 -51.09 -22.18
C ALA A 7 -32.17 -49.67 -22.65
N ALA A 8 -32.65 -49.17 -23.79
CA ALA A 8 -32.32 -47.83 -24.28
C ALA A 8 -32.91 -46.70 -23.43
N ARG A 9 -34.08 -46.94 -22.75
CA ARG A 9 -34.68 -45.97 -21.81
C ARG A 9 -33.96 -45.92 -20.46
N ALA A 10 -33.45 -47.08 -19.99
CA ALA A 10 -32.68 -47.13 -18.77
C ALA A 10 -31.34 -46.39 -18.86
N HIS A 11 -30.63 -46.53 -19.98
CA HIS A 11 -29.37 -45.82 -20.21
C HIS A 11 -29.54 -44.28 -20.27
N LYS A 12 -30.61 -43.82 -20.91
CA LYS A 12 -30.89 -42.38 -21.01
C LYS A 12 -31.26 -41.80 -19.67
N ALA A 13 -32.01 -42.52 -18.84
CA ALA A 13 -32.35 -42.10 -17.47
C ALA A 13 -31.13 -42.08 -16.56
N HIS A 14 -30.19 -43.03 -16.72
CA HIS A 14 -28.94 -43.07 -15.92
C HIS A 14 -27.98 -41.96 -16.34
N ALA A 15 -27.88 -41.64 -17.62
CA ALA A 15 -27.07 -40.52 -18.14
C ALA A 15 -27.62 -39.17 -17.67
N LEU A 16 -28.95 -38.98 -17.62
CA LEU A 16 -29.56 -37.76 -17.05
C LEU A 16 -29.37 -37.61 -15.55
N ARG A 17 -29.42 -38.71 -14.78
CA ARG A 17 -29.09 -38.71 -13.35
C ARG A 17 -27.61 -38.41 -13.10
N ALA A 18 -26.70 -38.96 -13.89
CA ALA A 18 -25.26 -38.68 -13.80
C ALA A 18 -24.96 -37.21 -14.14
N ALA A 19 -25.61 -36.66 -15.15
CA ALA A 19 -25.45 -35.23 -15.51
C ALA A 19 -25.98 -34.30 -14.41
N GLY A 20 -27.14 -34.61 -13.81
CA GLY A 20 -27.69 -33.87 -12.67
C GLY A 20 -26.82 -33.96 -11.43
N SER A 21 -26.23 -35.11 -11.16
CA SER A 21 -25.24 -35.30 -10.09
C SER A 21 -23.97 -34.50 -10.32
N ALA A 22 -23.44 -34.46 -11.56
CA ALA A 22 -22.25 -33.68 -11.89
C ALA A 22 -22.49 -32.18 -11.78
N GLU A 23 -23.65 -31.68 -12.14
CA GLU A 23 -24.02 -30.27 -12.03
C GLU A 23 -24.30 -29.87 -10.57
N GLY A 24 -24.92 -30.74 -9.80
CA GLY A 24 -25.05 -30.58 -8.34
C GLY A 24 -23.69 -30.54 -7.65
N SER A 25 -22.77 -31.40 -8.05
CA SER A 25 -21.39 -31.43 -7.54
C SER A 25 -20.61 -30.14 -7.88
N ARG A 26 -20.79 -29.57 -9.10
CA ARG A 26 -20.18 -28.29 -9.48
C ARG A 26 -20.74 -27.11 -8.68
N LYS A 27 -22.05 -27.06 -8.46
CA LYS A 27 -22.69 -26.05 -7.61
C LYS A 27 -22.21 -26.12 -6.16
N ASN A 28 -22.10 -27.33 -5.61
CA ASN A 28 -21.59 -27.55 -4.27
C ASN A 28 -20.13 -27.09 -4.13
N ARG A 29 -19.26 -27.47 -5.05
CA ARG A 29 -17.84 -26.99 -5.07
C ARG A 29 -17.76 -25.47 -5.13
N ARG A 30 -18.60 -24.81 -5.94
CA ARG A 30 -18.66 -23.34 -6.01
C ARG A 30 -19.11 -22.72 -4.69
N ASN A 31 -20.11 -23.33 -4.04
CA ASN A 31 -20.62 -22.84 -2.76
C ASN A 31 -19.58 -23.07 -1.64
N GLU A 32 -18.92 -24.20 -1.63
CA GLU A 32 -17.80 -24.49 -0.71
C GLU A 32 -16.65 -23.50 -0.91
N ALA A 33 -16.24 -23.24 -2.15
CA ALA A 33 -15.21 -22.26 -2.46
C ALA A 33 -15.59 -20.84 -2.00
N ARG A 34 -16.86 -20.46 -2.15
CA ARG A 34 -17.38 -19.17 -1.66
C ARG A 34 -17.36 -19.13 -0.13
N GLN A 35 -17.81 -20.18 0.53
CA GLN A 35 -17.78 -20.28 1.99
C GLN A 35 -16.36 -20.22 2.55
N VAL A 36 -15.42 -20.95 1.97
CA VAL A 36 -14.00 -20.90 2.35
C VAL A 36 -13.42 -19.49 2.14
N SER A 37 -13.75 -18.84 1.02
CA SER A 37 -13.33 -17.47 0.78
C SER A 37 -13.93 -16.48 1.78
N GLN A 38 -15.21 -16.65 2.13
CA GLN A 38 -15.87 -15.81 3.15
C GLN A 38 -15.28 -16.07 4.54
N GLN A 39 -15.03 -17.33 4.89
CA GLN A 39 -14.39 -17.68 6.17
C GLN A 39 -12.98 -17.09 6.27
N LYS A 40 -12.16 -17.18 5.20
CA LYS A 40 -10.83 -16.57 5.17
C LYS A 40 -10.90 -15.06 5.35
N ARG A 41 -11.85 -14.40 4.67
CA ARG A 41 -12.07 -12.94 4.85
C ARG A 41 -12.53 -12.60 6.26
N ALA A 42 -13.46 -13.37 6.81
CA ALA A 42 -13.95 -13.18 8.17
C ALA A 42 -12.83 -13.41 9.21
N ALA A 43 -12.00 -14.43 9.03
CA ALA A 43 -10.86 -14.70 9.89
C ALA A 43 -9.80 -13.59 9.80
N LEU A 44 -9.55 -13.05 8.60
CA LEU A 44 -8.65 -11.92 8.42
C LEU A 44 -9.18 -10.66 9.12
N VAL A 45 -10.48 -10.37 8.96
CA VAL A 45 -11.13 -9.24 9.65
C VAL A 45 -11.11 -9.43 11.16
N GLU A 46 -11.36 -10.66 11.64
CA GLU A 46 -11.34 -10.96 13.06
C GLU A 46 -9.93 -10.88 13.66
N SER A 47 -8.91 -11.39 12.96
CA SER A 47 -7.51 -11.24 13.40
C SER A 47 -7.11 -9.77 13.49
N THR A 48 -7.47 -8.97 12.48
CA THR A 48 -7.25 -7.52 12.48
C THR A 48 -8.00 -6.83 13.63
N ARG A 49 -9.20 -7.33 13.95
CA ARG A 49 -10.02 -6.82 15.06
C ARG A 49 -9.42 -7.17 16.44
N ILE A 50 -8.91 -8.38 16.61
CA ILE A 50 -8.29 -8.83 17.86
C ILE A 50 -7.01 -8.03 18.13
N PHE A 51 -6.13 -7.87 17.15
CA PHE A 51 -4.92 -7.07 17.29
C PHE A 51 -5.21 -5.57 17.48
N GLY A 52 -6.31 -5.06 16.92
CA GLY A 52 -6.70 -3.65 17.06
C GLY A 52 -7.34 -3.29 18.41
N THR A 53 -7.99 -4.22 19.09
CA THR A 53 -8.69 -3.94 20.35
C THR A 53 -7.76 -3.94 21.57
N GLY A 54 -6.62 -4.63 21.52
CA GLY A 54 -5.73 -4.79 22.69
C GLY A 54 -4.86 -3.59 23.01
N LEU A 55 -4.53 -2.73 22.05
CA LEU A 55 -3.58 -1.63 22.24
C LEU A 55 -4.22 -0.24 22.30
N ARG A 56 -5.48 -0.08 21.94
CA ARG A 56 -6.17 1.23 21.90
C ARG A 56 -7.43 1.36 22.77
N GLY A 57 -7.79 0.30 23.52
CA GLY A 57 -9.13 0.18 24.11
C GLY A 57 -9.37 0.88 25.45
N GLU A 58 -8.37 1.22 26.24
CA GLU A 58 -8.64 1.54 27.64
C GLU A 58 -8.54 3.00 28.07
N ASN A 59 -8.06 3.94 27.27
CA ASN A 59 -7.79 5.30 27.77
C ASN A 59 -8.41 6.48 26.99
N ARG A 60 -9.42 6.28 26.16
CA ARG A 60 -10.14 7.43 25.55
C ARG A 60 -11.64 7.37 25.81
N GLY A 61 -12.03 7.89 26.96
CA GLY A 61 -13.38 8.38 27.24
C GLY A 61 -13.70 9.59 26.37
N GLY A 62 -14.05 9.35 25.10
CA GLY A 62 -14.39 10.38 24.13
C GLY A 62 -15.06 9.76 22.92
N THR A 63 -16.37 9.93 22.82
CA THR A 63 -17.23 9.81 21.63
C THR A 63 -16.79 8.83 20.53
N GLY A 64 -17.05 7.61 20.77
CA GLY A 64 -17.42 6.40 20.04
C GLY A 64 -17.25 6.21 18.53
N ARG A 65 -16.36 6.87 17.81
CA ARG A 65 -16.22 6.62 16.36
C ARG A 65 -14.90 5.99 15.90
N HIS A 66 -13.87 5.92 16.75
CA HIS A 66 -12.51 5.50 16.31
C HIS A 66 -12.01 4.16 16.88
N SER A 67 -12.86 3.34 17.49
CA SER A 67 -12.41 2.18 18.29
C SER A 67 -12.20 0.87 17.51
N LYS A 68 -12.14 0.89 16.17
CA LYS A 68 -12.07 -0.34 15.37
C LYS A 68 -10.95 -0.36 14.31
N ALA A 69 -9.97 0.50 14.40
CA ALA A 69 -8.78 0.40 13.57
C ALA A 69 -7.86 -0.72 14.10
N GLY A 70 -7.35 -1.56 13.21
CA GLY A 70 -6.31 -2.54 13.54
C GLY A 70 -5.00 -1.88 14.00
N ALA A 71 -3.97 -2.69 14.26
CA ALA A 71 -2.64 -2.16 14.49
C ALA A 71 -2.23 -1.24 13.34
N PRO A 72 -1.58 -0.09 13.61
CA PRO A 72 -1.14 0.81 12.56
C PRO A 72 -0.12 0.11 11.66
N ARG A 73 -0.19 0.34 10.36
CA ARG A 73 0.85 -0.06 9.44
C ARG A 73 2.02 0.89 9.55
N ILE A 74 3.22 0.35 9.57
CA ILE A 74 4.45 1.13 9.70
C ILE A 74 5.01 1.40 8.31
N CYS A 75 5.28 2.66 8.02
CA CYS A 75 5.81 3.11 6.75
C CYS A 75 7.07 3.96 6.98
N ALA A 76 8.25 3.45 6.58
CA ALA A 76 9.47 4.22 6.61
C ALA A 76 9.59 5.10 5.36
N ILE A 77 10.06 6.33 5.53
CA ILE A 77 10.29 7.27 4.43
C ILE A 77 11.77 7.59 4.35
N LEU A 78 12.37 7.31 3.20
CA LEU A 78 13.78 7.54 2.93
C LEU A 78 13.97 8.50 1.77
N SER A 79 14.67 9.61 2.00
CA SER A 79 15.12 10.49 0.94
C SER A 79 16.39 9.95 0.32
N LEU A 80 16.39 9.72 -1.00
CA LEU A 80 17.58 9.23 -1.72
C LEU A 80 18.48 10.35 -2.20
N THR A 81 18.00 11.58 -2.20
CA THR A 81 18.70 12.80 -2.61
C THR A 81 18.51 13.90 -1.55
N PRO A 82 19.46 14.83 -1.39
CA PRO A 82 19.40 15.85 -0.35
C PRO A 82 18.38 16.98 -0.61
N ASP A 83 17.92 17.09 -1.83
CA ASP A 83 16.98 18.14 -2.30
C ASP A 83 15.51 17.84 -2.00
N VAL A 84 15.20 16.63 -1.57
CA VAL A 84 13.83 16.24 -1.19
C VAL A 84 13.69 16.03 0.31
N ASN A 85 12.57 16.49 0.85
CA ASN A 85 12.31 16.40 2.28
C ASN A 85 11.34 15.24 2.56
N GLU A 86 11.71 14.37 3.47
CA GLU A 86 10.93 13.21 3.89
C GLU A 86 9.56 13.57 4.46
N TRP A 87 9.42 14.77 5.04
CA TRP A 87 8.16 15.25 5.61
C TRP A 87 7.15 15.70 4.57
N ASP A 88 7.58 15.97 3.35
CA ASP A 88 6.69 16.44 2.26
C ASP A 88 5.64 15.40 1.90
N VAL A 89 5.95 14.10 2.05
CA VAL A 89 4.97 13.02 1.85
C VAL A 89 3.82 13.16 2.83
N VAL A 90 4.15 13.28 4.12
CA VAL A 90 3.15 13.32 5.18
C VAL A 90 2.31 14.58 5.06
N ARG A 91 2.96 15.73 4.84
CA ARG A 91 2.27 17.01 4.62
C ARG A 91 1.35 17.00 3.40
N ALA A 92 1.78 16.36 2.30
CA ALA A 92 0.94 16.23 1.12
C ALA A 92 -0.30 15.36 1.36
N LEU A 93 -0.17 14.31 2.17
CA LEU A 93 -1.29 13.45 2.55
C LEU A 93 -2.22 14.14 3.55
N GLU A 94 -1.68 14.90 4.50
CA GLU A 94 -2.46 15.70 5.47
C GLU A 94 -3.25 16.82 4.78
N ARG A 95 -2.64 17.51 3.81
CA ARG A 95 -3.29 18.60 3.06
C ARG A 95 -4.56 18.15 2.35
N ASP A 96 -4.55 16.97 1.77
CA ASP A 96 -5.69 16.39 1.08
C ASP A 96 -6.54 15.48 1.98
N GLY A 97 -6.37 15.58 3.29
CA GLY A 97 -6.91 14.65 4.28
C GLY A 97 -8.41 14.41 4.15
N GLU A 98 -9.21 15.46 3.96
CA GLU A 98 -10.66 15.32 3.78
C GLU A 98 -11.02 14.54 2.51
N ALA A 99 -10.38 14.85 1.39
CA ALA A 99 -10.63 14.19 0.11
C ALA A 99 -10.17 12.72 0.11
N LEU A 100 -9.08 12.44 0.80
CA LEU A 100 -8.50 11.10 0.91
C LEU A 100 -9.15 10.27 2.02
N GLY A 101 -9.89 10.90 2.93
CA GLY A 101 -10.41 10.27 4.15
C GLY A 101 -9.30 9.92 5.14
N VAL A 102 -8.27 10.74 5.19
CA VAL A 102 -7.10 10.60 6.06
C VAL A 102 -7.07 11.81 6.99
N CYS A 103 -6.92 11.58 8.28
CA CYS A 103 -6.83 12.65 9.28
C CYS A 103 -5.60 12.44 10.14
N PRO A 104 -4.83 13.50 10.45
CA PRO A 104 -3.76 13.40 11.42
C PRO A 104 -4.33 13.06 12.79
N MET A 105 -3.67 12.20 13.54
CA MET A 105 -4.04 11.97 14.93
C MET A 105 -3.62 13.15 15.78
N ALA A 106 -4.45 13.50 16.75
CA ALA A 106 -4.19 14.62 17.66
C ALA A 106 -2.79 14.50 18.30
N GLY A 107 -1.99 15.55 18.18
CA GLY A 107 -0.62 15.62 18.68
C GLY A 107 0.40 14.83 17.87
N LYS A 108 0.04 14.38 16.65
CA LYS A 108 0.90 13.54 15.79
C LYS A 108 0.86 13.98 14.32
N SER A 109 0.50 15.23 14.05
CA SER A 109 0.65 15.81 12.71
C SER A 109 2.12 15.98 12.34
N ALA A 110 2.42 16.16 11.05
CA ALA A 110 3.79 16.36 10.57
C ALA A 110 4.46 17.56 11.26
N ASP A 111 3.76 18.69 11.37
CA ASP A 111 4.33 19.90 11.95
C ASP A 111 4.53 19.77 13.47
N GLU A 112 3.63 19.11 14.17
CA GLU A 112 3.77 18.83 15.61
C GLU A 112 4.91 17.85 15.87
N ALA A 113 5.04 16.80 15.08
CA ALA A 113 6.12 15.83 15.19
C ALA A 113 7.49 16.47 14.92
N MET A 114 7.57 17.34 13.91
CA MET A 114 8.79 18.11 13.63
C MET A 114 9.14 19.06 14.78
N ALA A 115 8.18 19.79 15.33
CA ALA A 115 8.39 20.71 16.44
C ALA A 115 8.88 19.98 17.70
N GLN A 116 8.36 18.79 17.94
CA GLN A 116 8.74 17.95 19.10
C GLN A 116 9.99 17.09 18.83
N ARG A 117 10.54 17.14 17.62
CA ARG A 117 11.65 16.27 17.15
C ARG A 117 11.36 14.78 17.32
N VAL A 118 10.11 14.40 17.23
CA VAL A 118 9.67 13.00 17.29
C VAL A 118 9.57 12.49 15.85
N PRO A 119 10.38 11.52 15.44
CA PRO A 119 10.39 11.03 14.06
C PRO A 119 9.20 10.10 13.76
N ILE A 120 8.03 10.38 14.32
CA ILE A 120 6.85 9.54 14.18
C ILE A 120 5.63 10.45 14.01
N CYS A 121 4.92 10.26 12.90
CA CYS A 121 3.60 10.82 12.69
C CYS A 121 2.60 9.72 12.34
N GLU A 122 1.36 9.92 12.70
CA GLU A 122 0.32 8.91 12.52
C GLU A 122 -0.91 9.53 11.85
N LEU A 123 -1.30 8.94 10.74
CA LEU A 123 -2.50 9.29 10.00
C LEU A 123 -3.55 8.19 10.14
N ASP A 124 -4.76 8.58 10.51
CA ASP A 124 -5.91 7.69 10.56
C ASP A 124 -6.66 7.73 9.23
N ALA A 125 -6.61 6.67 8.47
CA ALA A 125 -7.37 6.50 7.26
C ALA A 125 -8.78 5.99 7.61
N THR A 126 -9.64 6.91 8.06
CA THR A 126 -10.97 6.62 8.57
C THR A 126 -11.84 5.85 7.60
N ARG A 127 -11.74 6.17 6.29
CA ARG A 127 -12.45 5.49 5.21
C ARG A 127 -12.10 4.01 5.12
N PHE A 128 -10.86 3.65 5.42
CA PHE A 128 -10.35 2.29 5.34
C PHE A 128 -10.27 1.59 6.70
N ARG A 129 -10.55 2.32 7.78
CA ARG A 129 -10.46 1.82 9.17
C ARG A 129 -9.06 1.31 9.51
N GLN A 130 -8.04 1.94 8.98
CA GLN A 130 -6.64 1.61 9.17
C GLN A 130 -5.87 2.87 9.54
N ALA A 131 -4.95 2.75 10.48
CA ALA A 131 -3.98 3.80 10.78
C ALA A 131 -2.65 3.48 10.09
N VAL A 132 -1.95 4.52 9.66
CA VAL A 132 -0.60 4.41 9.10
C VAL A 132 0.33 5.27 9.94
N GLN A 133 1.40 4.66 10.41
CA GLN A 133 2.45 5.32 11.16
C GLN A 133 3.64 5.57 10.25
N PHE A 134 4.01 6.82 10.07
CA PHE A 134 5.15 7.20 9.25
C PHE A 134 6.38 7.41 10.10
N LEU A 135 7.51 6.92 9.60
CA LEU A 135 8.84 7.09 10.16
C LEU A 135 9.71 7.84 9.13
N PRO A 136 9.66 9.19 9.11
CA PRO A 136 10.53 9.98 8.26
C PRO A 136 11.97 9.89 8.77
N MET A 137 12.87 9.36 7.94
CA MET A 137 14.27 9.18 8.30
C MET A 137 15.12 10.30 7.69
N PRO A 138 15.93 10.98 8.49
CA PRO A 138 16.74 12.09 8.01
C PRO A 138 17.78 11.58 7.00
N TYR A 139 17.99 12.38 5.95
CA TYR A 139 19.02 12.12 4.94
C TYR A 139 20.41 11.98 5.61
N GLY A 140 21.18 10.99 5.21
CA GLY A 140 22.52 10.75 5.73
C GLY A 140 22.61 9.81 6.94
N ALA A 141 21.50 9.45 7.57
CA ALA A 141 21.47 8.57 8.75
C ALA A 141 21.22 7.10 8.40
N LEU A 142 22.24 6.37 7.93
CA LEU A 142 22.10 5.00 7.38
C LEU A 142 21.56 4.00 8.41
N LEU A 143 22.17 3.93 9.60
CA LEU A 143 21.80 2.91 10.58
C LEU A 143 20.36 3.08 11.06
N PRO A 144 19.90 4.26 11.51
CA PRO A 144 18.49 4.47 11.86
C PRO A 144 17.54 4.20 10.69
N ALA A 145 17.93 4.57 9.46
CA ALA A 145 17.14 4.32 8.26
C ALA A 145 16.96 2.82 8.00
N MET A 146 18.02 2.02 8.12
CA MET A 146 17.94 0.57 7.96
C MET A 146 17.13 -0.10 9.07
N ASP A 147 17.25 0.36 10.31
CA ASP A 147 16.46 -0.16 11.44
C ASP A 147 14.97 0.16 11.26
N ALA A 148 14.64 1.37 10.80
CA ALA A 148 13.26 1.73 10.46
C ALA A 148 12.70 0.85 9.33
N CYS A 149 13.49 0.61 8.28
CA CYS A 149 13.08 -0.26 7.17
C CYS A 149 12.85 -1.72 7.58
N ARG A 150 13.58 -2.22 8.56
CA ARG A 150 13.39 -3.58 9.09
C ARG A 150 12.10 -3.75 9.89
N CYS A 151 11.60 -2.66 10.47
CA CYS A 151 10.36 -2.64 11.23
C CYS A 151 9.14 -2.26 10.38
N ALA A 152 9.37 -1.74 9.15
CA ALA A 152 8.33 -1.20 8.31
C ALA A 152 7.64 -2.27 7.46
N ASP A 153 6.33 -2.12 7.29
CA ASP A 153 5.54 -2.88 6.31
C ASP A 153 5.79 -2.37 4.89
N PHE A 154 5.97 -1.04 4.78
CA PHE A 154 6.25 -0.34 3.52
C PHE A 154 7.44 0.59 3.66
N VAL A 155 8.21 0.71 2.59
CA VAL A 155 9.27 1.72 2.49
C VAL A 155 8.96 2.65 1.32
N ILE A 156 8.82 3.94 1.61
CA ILE A 156 8.71 4.99 0.61
C ILE A 156 10.11 5.49 0.28
N LEU A 157 10.50 5.32 -0.98
CA LEU A 157 11.72 5.90 -1.52
C LEU A 157 11.39 7.23 -2.19
N LEU A 158 11.90 8.32 -1.64
CA LEU A 158 11.77 9.65 -2.21
C LEU A 158 12.88 9.89 -3.23
N LEU A 159 12.46 10.16 -4.45
CA LEU A 159 13.30 10.45 -5.60
C LEU A 159 13.16 11.91 -6.00
N SER A 160 14.24 12.52 -6.46
CA SER A 160 14.19 13.79 -7.17
C SER A 160 14.01 13.57 -8.66
N ALA A 161 13.27 14.46 -9.30
CA ALA A 161 13.21 14.53 -10.76
C ALA A 161 14.37 15.36 -11.36
N GLU A 162 14.99 16.19 -10.53
CA GLU A 162 16.06 17.13 -10.95
C GLU A 162 17.46 16.55 -10.66
N THR A 163 17.61 15.90 -9.52
CA THR A 163 18.91 15.38 -9.06
C THR A 163 18.99 13.88 -9.30
N SER A 164 19.97 13.46 -10.10
CA SER A 164 20.27 12.05 -10.32
C SER A 164 21.03 11.46 -9.13
N ILE A 165 20.77 10.18 -8.84
CA ILE A 165 21.54 9.45 -7.83
C ILE A 165 22.85 8.99 -8.45
N GLU A 166 23.96 9.56 -7.98
CA GLU A 166 25.30 9.24 -8.46
C GLU A 166 25.82 7.92 -7.85
N PRO A 167 26.69 7.20 -8.58
CA PRO A 167 27.41 6.06 -8.02
C PRO A 167 28.21 6.45 -6.79
N GLY A 168 28.12 5.66 -5.72
CA GLY A 168 28.78 5.94 -4.44
C GLY A 168 28.06 6.97 -3.56
N SER A 169 26.94 7.53 -4.02
CA SER A 169 26.13 8.46 -3.22
C SER A 169 25.38 7.76 -2.11
N TRP A 170 24.86 8.56 -1.18
CA TRP A 170 23.95 8.09 -0.11
C TRP A 170 22.79 7.27 -0.64
N GLY A 171 22.14 7.73 -1.72
CA GLY A 171 20.98 7.05 -2.29
C GLY A 171 21.32 5.65 -2.79
N GLU A 172 22.44 5.49 -3.49
CA GLU A 172 22.90 4.16 -3.92
C GLU A 172 23.25 3.26 -2.73
N LEU A 173 23.93 3.81 -1.71
CA LEU A 173 24.27 3.06 -0.50
C LEU A 173 23.02 2.55 0.21
N CYS A 174 21.99 3.39 0.35
CA CYS A 174 20.70 2.98 0.90
C CYS A 174 20.06 1.85 0.12
N LEU A 175 19.98 1.96 -1.21
CA LEU A 175 19.37 0.95 -2.07
C LEU A 175 20.11 -0.39 -2.01
N ARG A 176 21.44 -0.36 -2.04
CA ARG A 176 22.27 -1.58 -1.89
C ARG A 176 22.12 -2.21 -0.50
N SER A 177 22.05 -1.38 0.54
CA SER A 177 21.83 -1.86 1.90
C SER A 177 20.46 -2.52 2.06
N LEU A 178 19.40 -1.93 1.49
CA LEU A 178 18.07 -2.53 1.44
C LEU A 178 18.08 -3.88 0.70
N GLN A 179 18.76 -3.97 -0.44
CA GLN A 179 18.90 -5.25 -1.15
C GLN A 179 19.59 -6.33 -0.30
N ALA A 180 20.63 -5.96 0.46
CA ALA A 180 21.38 -6.88 1.30
C ALA A 180 20.58 -7.36 2.53
N HIS A 181 19.72 -6.51 3.08
CA HIS A 181 18.90 -6.83 4.26
C HIS A 181 17.59 -7.56 3.94
N GLY A 182 17.20 -7.60 2.70
CA GLY A 182 15.87 -8.04 2.26
C GLY A 182 14.94 -6.84 2.04
N MET A 183 14.25 -6.87 0.91
CA MET A 183 13.40 -5.77 0.48
C MET A 183 12.01 -5.88 1.10
N PRO A 184 11.57 -4.90 1.91
CA PRO A 184 10.14 -4.73 2.22
C PRO A 184 9.38 -4.27 0.97
N GLN A 185 8.08 -4.09 1.08
CA GLN A 185 7.31 -3.53 -0.02
C GLN A 185 7.70 -2.08 -0.27
N ILE A 186 8.25 -1.80 -1.47
CA ILE A 186 8.79 -0.49 -1.84
C ILE A 186 7.78 0.30 -2.66
N LEU A 187 7.64 1.58 -2.31
CA LEU A 187 6.85 2.57 -3.02
C LEU A 187 7.76 3.72 -3.47
N ALA A 188 7.91 3.90 -4.77
CA ALA A 188 8.67 5.02 -5.33
C ALA A 188 7.79 6.27 -5.39
N VAL A 189 8.27 7.35 -4.81
CA VAL A 189 7.53 8.62 -4.71
C VAL A 189 8.43 9.76 -5.14
N VAL A 190 7.87 10.71 -5.89
CA VAL A 190 8.52 11.94 -6.34
C VAL A 190 7.67 13.11 -5.86
N PRO A 191 8.21 14.10 -5.16
CA PRO A 191 7.46 15.27 -4.74
C PRO A 191 6.86 16.04 -5.91
N SER A 192 7.70 16.41 -6.89
CA SER A 192 7.32 17.12 -8.11
C SER A 192 8.16 16.62 -9.28
N LEU A 193 7.60 16.72 -10.49
CA LEU A 193 8.34 16.37 -11.72
C LEU A 193 9.18 17.54 -12.26
N GLY A 194 9.17 18.72 -11.59
CA GLY A 194 9.97 19.90 -11.99
C GLY A 194 9.58 20.53 -13.32
N ILE A 195 8.47 20.12 -13.93
CA ILE A 195 8.09 20.54 -15.27
C ILE A 195 7.22 21.80 -15.22
N ARG A 196 7.67 22.86 -15.91
CA ARG A 196 6.94 24.14 -15.97
C ARG A 196 5.56 23.97 -16.62
N PRO A 197 4.52 24.66 -16.11
CA PRO A 197 3.12 24.47 -16.56
C PRO A 197 2.88 24.87 -18.03
N ASP A 198 3.75 25.68 -18.62
CA ASP A 198 3.52 26.32 -19.94
C ASP A 198 4.04 25.54 -21.15
N SER A 199 4.61 24.36 -20.96
CA SER A 199 5.17 23.55 -22.06
C SER A 199 4.06 22.81 -22.81
N LYS A 200 3.92 23.03 -24.10
CA LYS A 200 3.01 22.26 -24.99
C LYS A 200 3.40 20.77 -25.08
N LYS A 201 4.62 20.41 -24.69
CA LYS A 201 5.16 19.06 -24.67
C LYS A 201 5.10 18.40 -23.28
N LYS A 202 4.51 19.08 -22.31
CA LYS A 202 4.47 18.70 -20.89
C LYS A 202 4.19 17.22 -20.67
N LYS A 203 3.15 16.69 -21.30
CA LYS A 203 2.72 15.30 -21.09
C LYS A 203 3.77 14.26 -21.52
N ASN A 204 4.49 14.52 -22.61
CA ASN A 204 5.53 13.61 -23.09
C ASN A 204 6.78 13.67 -22.22
N GLU A 205 7.15 14.87 -21.76
CA GLU A 205 8.26 15.09 -20.84
C GLU A 205 7.99 14.41 -19.48
N GLU A 206 6.78 14.59 -18.92
CA GLU A 206 6.35 13.90 -17.70
C GLU A 206 6.45 12.37 -17.82
N GLN A 207 5.97 11.83 -18.93
CA GLN A 207 6.05 10.39 -19.16
C GLN A 207 7.50 9.90 -19.32
N SER A 208 8.36 10.69 -19.95
CA SER A 208 9.78 10.35 -20.12
C SER A 208 10.48 10.33 -18.77
N VAL A 209 10.31 11.37 -17.95
CA VAL A 209 10.89 11.46 -16.59
C VAL A 209 10.38 10.30 -15.71
N ARG A 210 9.08 10.03 -15.72
CA ARG A 210 8.51 8.91 -14.96
C ARG A 210 9.08 7.55 -15.40
N LYS A 211 9.26 7.33 -16.70
CA LYS A 211 9.85 6.08 -17.22
C LYS A 211 11.30 5.95 -16.80
N SER A 212 12.07 7.03 -16.85
CA SER A 212 13.48 7.04 -16.42
C SER A 212 13.59 6.70 -14.95
N LEU A 213 12.81 7.37 -14.08
CA LEU A 213 12.79 7.11 -12.65
C LEU A 213 12.32 5.68 -12.32
N LEU A 214 11.30 5.21 -13.02
CA LEU A 214 10.82 3.84 -12.84
C LEU A 214 11.88 2.81 -13.24
N SER A 215 12.55 3.02 -14.37
CA SER A 215 13.63 2.15 -14.82
C SER A 215 14.80 2.11 -13.83
N PHE A 216 15.15 3.26 -13.27
CA PHE A 216 16.16 3.33 -12.20
C PHE A 216 15.75 2.54 -10.96
N VAL A 217 14.53 2.74 -10.46
CA VAL A 217 14.04 2.01 -9.28
C VAL A 217 13.95 0.52 -9.56
N GLN A 218 13.49 0.11 -10.73
CA GLN A 218 13.36 -1.30 -11.11
C GLN A 218 14.70 -2.03 -11.21
N TYR A 219 15.80 -1.32 -11.43
CA TYR A 219 17.14 -1.92 -11.38
C TYR A 219 17.46 -2.47 -9.98
N PHE A 220 17.03 -1.78 -8.92
CA PHE A 220 17.25 -2.22 -7.54
C PHE A 220 16.05 -3.01 -6.99
N CYS A 221 14.84 -2.64 -7.38
CA CYS A 221 13.57 -3.12 -6.86
C CYS A 221 12.64 -3.53 -8.01
N PRO A 222 12.83 -4.73 -8.60
CA PRO A 222 12.10 -5.16 -9.80
C PRO A 222 10.58 -5.23 -9.61
N ASP A 223 10.11 -5.43 -8.40
CA ASP A 223 8.68 -5.54 -8.09
C ASP A 223 7.95 -4.18 -8.10
N THR A 224 8.69 -3.08 -8.18
CA THR A 224 8.11 -1.74 -8.24
C THR A 224 7.56 -1.45 -9.64
N ASN A 225 6.23 -1.27 -9.71
CA ASN A 225 5.54 -1.10 -11.00
C ASN A 225 5.16 0.35 -11.31
N LYS A 226 5.29 1.27 -10.34
CA LYS A 226 4.79 2.63 -10.46
C LYS A 226 5.60 3.62 -9.65
N VAL A 227 5.74 4.83 -10.20
CA VAL A 227 6.22 6.01 -9.48
C VAL A 227 5.02 6.91 -9.17
N HIS A 228 4.85 7.26 -7.90
CA HIS A 228 3.82 8.16 -7.42
C HIS A 228 4.32 9.59 -7.40
N VAL A 229 3.51 10.53 -7.87
CA VAL A 229 3.83 11.97 -7.86
C VAL A 229 2.95 12.66 -6.83
N LEU A 230 3.56 13.36 -5.86
CA LEU A 230 2.80 13.99 -4.77
C LEU A 230 1.99 15.19 -5.23
N ASP A 231 2.39 15.89 -6.28
CA ASP A 231 1.63 17.02 -6.83
C ASP A 231 0.28 16.61 -7.43
N GLU A 232 0.13 15.32 -7.79
CA GLU A 232 -1.10 14.81 -8.40
C GLU A 232 -2.05 14.19 -7.36
N ALA A 233 -3.24 14.75 -7.22
CA ALA A 233 -4.27 14.21 -6.32
C ALA A 233 -4.65 12.75 -6.62
N ALA A 234 -4.73 12.37 -7.91
CA ALA A 234 -4.99 11.00 -8.32
C ALA A 234 -3.87 10.05 -7.85
N SER A 235 -2.61 10.48 -7.94
CA SER A 235 -1.45 9.69 -7.51
C SER A 235 -1.42 9.53 -6.00
N ARG A 236 -1.71 10.59 -5.23
CA ARG A 236 -1.85 10.54 -3.76
C ARG A 236 -2.97 9.59 -3.32
N SER A 237 -4.13 9.63 -4.00
CA SER A 237 -5.23 8.70 -3.71
C SER A 237 -4.84 7.23 -3.92
N VAL A 238 -4.06 6.93 -4.96
CA VAL A 238 -3.55 5.58 -5.20
C VAL A 238 -2.50 5.20 -4.14
N LEU A 239 -1.62 6.13 -3.76
CA LEU A 239 -0.63 5.91 -2.70
C LEU A 239 -1.30 5.53 -1.38
N VAL A 240 -2.30 6.31 -0.93
CA VAL A 240 -3.07 5.99 0.29
C VAL A 240 -3.71 4.61 0.20
N ARG A 241 -4.34 4.26 -0.93
CA ARG A 241 -4.95 2.92 -1.10
C ARG A 241 -3.95 1.78 -1.04
N THR A 242 -2.70 2.04 -1.42
CA THR A 242 -1.64 1.03 -1.37
C THR A 242 -1.12 0.86 0.06
N LEU A 243 -1.06 1.95 0.83
CA LEU A 243 -0.61 1.94 2.22
C LEU A 243 -1.63 1.31 3.19
N VAL A 244 -2.91 1.29 2.80
CA VAL A 244 -4.03 0.83 3.62
C VAL A 244 -4.59 -0.50 3.12
#